data_38f16efd7d913b0fb85809f3a3be260d
#
_entry.id   38f16efd7d913b0fb85809f3a3be260d
#
_cell.length_a   1.000
_cell.length_b   1.000
_cell.length_c   1.000
_cell.angle_alpha   90.00
_cell.angle_beta   90.00
_cell.angle_gamma   90.00
#
_symmetry.space_group_name_H-M   'P 1'
#
loop_
_entity.id
_entity.type
_entity.pdbx_description
1 polymer ?
#
loop_
_entity_poly.entity_id
_entity_poly.type
_entity_poly.pdbx_seq_one_letter_code
_entity_poly.pdbx_strand_id
1 'polypeptide(L)'
;VKCIVLTDINGLPSQETCFLSGLGGSISVERVGLGELLGVPLRGEELYHHLILGGFDAAAAKVLERFGDAEIGLGYSSGGAVLWKSVLRGLRLNRLVCISSTRLRDEDPHAMPIPALTVFGDQDASRPTPSWGEGSRLERLLLPGAEHAFYVERDANWLTCHEVLLSFLRPCDIEA
;
A
#
# COMPACT_ATOMS: atom_id res chain seq x y z
N VAL A 1 5.67 16.49 5.56
CA VAL A 1 4.71 15.48 5.04
C VAL A 1 4.81 14.22 5.89
N LYS A 2 3.71 13.77 6.49
CA LYS A 2 3.66 12.54 7.28
C LYS A 2 3.18 11.37 6.41
N CYS A 3 4.03 10.33 6.32
CA CYS A 3 3.75 9.12 5.58
C CYS A 3 3.53 7.94 6.53
N ILE A 4 2.48 7.17 6.32
CA ILE A 4 2.30 5.87 6.95
C ILE A 4 2.66 4.75 5.96
N VAL A 5 3.43 3.79 6.43
CA VAL A 5 3.76 2.56 5.70
C VAL A 5 3.22 1.36 6.45
N LEU A 6 2.34 0.59 5.82
CA LEU A 6 1.91 -0.71 6.33
C LEU A 6 2.59 -1.84 5.55
N THR A 7 3.27 -2.73 6.29
CA THR A 7 3.96 -3.88 5.71
C THR A 7 2.98 -4.98 5.32
N ASP A 8 3.50 -6.02 4.66
CA ASP A 8 2.77 -7.25 4.43
C ASP A 8 2.59 -8.08 5.73
N ILE A 9 2.02 -9.28 5.61
CA ILE A 9 1.80 -10.21 6.74
C ILE A 9 3.09 -10.74 7.37
N ASN A 10 4.23 -10.66 6.66
CA ASN A 10 5.54 -11.08 7.14
C ASN A 10 6.37 -9.92 7.73
N GLY A 11 5.84 -8.69 7.67
CA GLY A 11 6.56 -7.49 8.06
C GLY A 11 7.51 -6.95 6.98
N LEU A 12 7.32 -7.38 5.72
CA LEU A 12 8.11 -6.94 4.57
C LEU A 12 7.42 -5.78 3.82
N PRO A 13 8.18 -4.98 3.08
CA PRO A 13 9.64 -5.00 2.96
C PRO A 13 10.35 -4.52 4.23
N SER A 14 11.66 -4.76 4.30
CA SER A 14 12.51 -4.17 5.34
C SER A 14 12.55 -2.64 5.21
N GLN A 15 13.12 -1.96 6.20
CA GLN A 15 13.32 -0.52 6.10
C GLN A 15 14.20 -0.14 4.89
N GLU A 16 15.20 -0.96 4.55
CA GLU A 16 16.13 -0.70 3.46
C GLU A 16 15.48 -0.83 2.08
N THR A 17 14.55 -1.78 1.92
CA THR A 17 13.84 -2.03 0.65
C THR A 17 12.48 -1.35 0.56
N CYS A 18 12.05 -0.65 1.59
CA CYS A 18 10.86 0.19 1.53
C CYS A 18 11.02 1.30 0.49
N PHE A 19 10.03 1.50 -0.37
CA PHE A 19 10.09 2.52 -1.44
C PHE A 19 10.22 3.95 -0.94
N LEU A 20 9.88 4.24 0.31
CA LEU A 20 10.07 5.55 0.92
C LEU A 20 11.38 5.66 1.72
N SER A 21 12.21 4.61 1.72
CA SER A 21 13.51 4.66 2.40
C SER A 21 14.45 5.64 1.72
N GLY A 22 15.15 6.45 2.51
CA GLY A 22 16.11 7.41 2.00
C GLY A 22 15.50 8.68 1.40
N LEU A 23 14.18 8.86 1.45
CA LEU A 23 13.58 10.16 1.16
C LEU A 23 14.01 11.15 2.26
N GLY A 24 14.75 12.17 1.84
CA GLY A 24 15.22 13.24 2.71
C GLY A 24 14.19 14.36 2.86
N GLY A 25 14.58 15.38 3.64
CA GLY A 25 13.80 16.61 3.77
C GLY A 25 12.74 16.55 4.87
N SER A 26 11.61 17.20 4.64
CA SER A 26 10.50 17.32 5.59
C SER A 26 9.53 16.11 5.58
N ILE A 27 9.98 14.95 5.12
CA ILE A 27 9.16 13.73 5.07
C ILE A 27 9.43 12.89 6.31
N SER A 28 8.38 12.65 7.11
CA SER A 28 8.39 11.72 8.25
C SER A 28 7.71 10.43 7.84
N VAL A 29 8.41 9.30 7.92
CA VAL A 29 7.86 7.99 7.56
C VAL A 29 7.68 7.15 8.82
N GLU A 30 6.44 6.78 9.13
CA GLU A 30 6.13 5.83 10.20
C GLU A 30 5.77 4.48 9.57
N ARG A 31 6.60 3.47 9.83
CA ARG A 31 6.43 2.12 9.30
C ARG A 31 5.92 1.18 10.39
N VAL A 32 4.83 0.49 10.12
CA VAL A 32 4.14 -0.37 11.09
C VAL A 32 3.80 -1.73 10.48
N GLY A 33 4.09 -2.79 11.22
CA GLY A 33 3.67 -4.15 10.89
C GLY A 33 2.19 -4.38 11.23
N LEU A 34 1.48 -5.20 10.44
CA LEU A 34 0.06 -5.48 10.67
C LEU A 34 -0.19 -6.18 12.01
N GLY A 35 0.70 -7.09 12.43
CA GLY A 35 0.60 -7.74 13.74
C GLY A 35 0.77 -6.74 14.89
N GLU A 36 1.74 -5.81 14.76
CA GLU A 36 1.95 -4.72 15.71
C GLU A 36 0.73 -3.80 15.77
N LEU A 37 0.21 -3.39 14.62
CA LEU A 37 -0.97 -2.53 14.54
C LEU A 37 -2.17 -3.14 15.26
N LEU A 38 -2.37 -4.44 15.09
CA LEU A 38 -3.46 -5.18 15.73
C LEU A 38 -3.18 -5.53 17.20
N GLY A 39 -1.93 -5.43 17.65
CA GLY A 39 -1.53 -5.84 19.00
C GLY A 39 -1.52 -7.36 19.18
N VAL A 40 -1.25 -8.12 18.10
CA VAL A 40 -1.19 -9.58 18.11
C VAL A 40 0.20 -10.08 17.70
N PRO A 41 0.74 -11.14 18.34
CA PRO A 41 2.06 -11.70 18.02
C PRO A 41 2.00 -12.67 16.82
N LEU A 42 1.17 -12.35 15.81
CA LEU A 42 0.95 -13.20 14.63
C LEU A 42 1.75 -12.69 13.43
N ARG A 43 2.17 -13.60 12.55
CA ARG A 43 2.84 -13.31 11.28
C ARG A 43 2.45 -14.36 10.23
N GLY A 44 2.74 -14.06 8.96
CA GLY A 44 2.55 -14.98 7.86
C GLY A 44 1.10 -15.45 7.75
N GLU A 45 0.92 -16.73 7.49
CA GLU A 45 -0.40 -17.33 7.28
C GLU A 45 -1.33 -17.20 8.49
N GLU A 46 -0.81 -17.28 9.71
CA GLU A 46 -1.62 -17.11 10.93
C GLU A 46 -2.19 -15.70 11.02
N LEU A 47 -1.37 -14.68 10.71
CA LEU A 47 -1.84 -13.30 10.64
C LEU A 47 -2.83 -13.12 9.50
N TYR A 48 -2.56 -13.69 8.33
CA TYR A 48 -3.49 -13.61 7.20
C TYR A 48 -4.84 -14.24 7.53
N HIS A 49 -4.84 -15.41 8.18
CA HIS A 49 -6.07 -16.05 8.63
C HIS A 49 -6.85 -15.16 9.63
N HIS A 50 -6.15 -14.53 10.57
CA HIS A 50 -6.74 -13.56 11.49
C HIS A 50 -7.35 -12.36 10.74
N LEU A 51 -6.65 -11.85 9.71
CA LEU A 51 -7.13 -10.72 8.90
C LEU A 51 -8.44 -11.05 8.17
N ILE A 52 -8.55 -12.22 7.54
CA ILE A 52 -9.78 -12.61 6.82
C ILE A 52 -10.98 -12.86 7.74
N LEU A 53 -10.76 -13.16 9.01
CA LEU A 53 -11.82 -13.33 10.02
C LEU A 53 -12.25 -12.00 10.68
N GLY A 54 -12.09 -10.88 10.00
CA GLY A 54 -12.51 -9.56 10.49
C GLY A 54 -11.34 -8.63 10.88
N GLY A 55 -10.10 -9.14 10.86
CA GLY A 55 -8.90 -8.38 11.20
C GLY A 55 -8.62 -7.23 10.24
N PHE A 56 -9.00 -7.31 8.95
CA PHE A 56 -8.88 -6.19 8.02
C PHE A 56 -9.67 -4.98 8.49
N ASP A 57 -10.88 -5.18 8.96
CA ASP A 57 -11.75 -4.11 9.44
C ASP A 57 -11.27 -3.54 10.77
N ALA A 58 -10.78 -4.40 11.66
CA ALA A 58 -10.16 -3.99 12.91
C ALA A 58 -8.87 -3.19 12.67
N ALA A 59 -8.01 -3.63 11.74
CA ALA A 59 -6.79 -2.92 11.37
C ALA A 59 -7.12 -1.54 10.77
N ALA A 60 -8.11 -1.45 9.88
CA ALA A 60 -8.53 -0.17 9.31
C ALA A 60 -9.03 0.81 10.37
N ALA A 61 -9.77 0.34 11.38
CA ALA A 61 -10.20 1.17 12.51
C ALA A 61 -9.00 1.70 13.31
N LYS A 62 -7.99 0.85 13.58
CA LYS A 62 -6.77 1.26 14.29
C LYS A 62 -5.92 2.24 13.49
N VAL A 63 -5.90 2.14 12.16
CA VAL A 63 -5.25 3.14 11.30
C VAL A 63 -5.91 4.50 11.45
N LEU A 64 -7.24 4.56 11.41
CA LEU A 64 -7.98 5.81 11.61
C LEU A 64 -7.72 6.44 12.99
N GLU A 65 -7.63 5.63 14.03
CA GLU A 65 -7.37 6.08 15.39
C GLU A 65 -5.94 6.64 15.54
N ARG A 66 -4.94 5.93 14.99
CA ARG A 66 -3.52 6.24 15.22
C ARG A 66 -2.93 7.23 14.22
N PHE A 67 -3.43 7.24 12.97
CA PHE A 67 -2.79 7.94 11.84
C PHE A 67 -3.71 8.93 11.13
N GLY A 68 -4.68 9.50 11.84
CA GLY A 68 -5.62 10.46 11.28
C GLY A 68 -5.00 11.74 10.70
N ASP A 69 -3.74 12.01 11.01
CA ASP A 69 -2.94 13.14 10.52
C ASP A 69 -1.93 12.75 9.41
N ALA A 70 -1.92 11.50 8.95
CA ALA A 70 -1.08 11.10 7.83
C ALA A 70 -1.58 11.73 6.51
N GLU A 71 -0.65 12.09 5.65
CA GLU A 71 -0.93 12.70 4.34
C GLU A 71 -0.75 11.70 3.20
N ILE A 72 0.16 10.75 3.33
CA ILE A 72 0.47 9.73 2.33
C ILE A 72 0.39 8.36 2.98
N GLY A 73 -0.25 7.42 2.28
CA GLY A 73 -0.28 6.01 2.63
C GLY A 73 0.45 5.15 1.62
N LEU A 74 1.33 4.27 2.08
CA LEU A 74 1.97 3.22 1.27
C LEU A 74 1.73 1.87 1.95
N GLY A 75 1.07 0.96 1.26
CA GLY A 75 0.79 -0.37 1.80
C GLY A 75 1.26 -1.49 0.88
N TYR A 76 1.84 -2.53 1.49
CA TYR A 76 2.33 -3.72 0.80
C TYR A 76 1.39 -4.89 1.06
N SER A 77 0.97 -5.59 0.00
CA SER A 77 0.10 -6.75 0.07
C SER A 77 -1.14 -6.48 0.96
N SER A 78 -1.32 -7.20 2.05
CA SER A 78 -2.43 -6.98 3.00
C SER A 78 -2.42 -5.57 3.63
N GLY A 79 -1.25 -4.95 3.79
CA GLY A 79 -1.13 -3.57 4.30
C GLY A 79 -1.79 -2.55 3.38
N GLY A 80 -1.69 -2.72 2.05
CA GLY A 80 -2.38 -1.86 1.10
C GLY A 80 -3.90 -2.03 1.15
N ALA A 81 -4.39 -3.26 1.33
CA ALA A 81 -5.82 -3.51 1.50
C ALA A 81 -6.37 -2.86 2.79
N VAL A 82 -5.59 -2.87 3.88
CA VAL A 82 -5.96 -2.17 5.13
C VAL A 82 -6.04 -0.66 4.91
N LEU A 83 -5.02 -0.05 4.26
CA LEU A 83 -5.06 1.40 3.96
C LEU A 83 -6.21 1.77 3.03
N TRP A 84 -6.49 0.95 2.01
CA TRP A 84 -7.63 1.14 1.13
C TRP A 84 -8.94 1.21 1.93
N LYS A 85 -9.19 0.22 2.79
CA LYS A 85 -10.36 0.21 3.67
C LYS A 85 -10.39 1.39 4.64
N SER A 86 -9.23 1.83 5.13
CA SER A 86 -9.14 2.99 6.02
C SER A 86 -9.58 4.28 5.30
N VAL A 87 -9.18 4.47 4.04
CA VAL A 87 -9.61 5.63 3.22
C VAL A 87 -11.12 5.58 2.97
N LEU A 88 -11.67 4.43 2.61
CA LEU A 88 -13.12 4.27 2.42
C LEU A 88 -13.92 4.52 3.71
N ARG A 89 -13.28 4.42 4.88
CA ARG A 89 -13.86 4.71 6.20
C ARG A 89 -13.58 6.12 6.71
N GLY A 90 -12.93 6.97 5.89
CA GLY A 90 -12.74 8.38 6.19
C GLY A 90 -11.33 8.80 6.58
N LEU A 91 -10.30 7.93 6.45
CA LEU A 91 -8.91 8.36 6.55
C LEU A 91 -8.60 9.37 5.43
N ARG A 92 -8.12 10.54 5.80
CA ARG A 92 -7.89 11.64 4.86
C ARG A 92 -6.42 11.66 4.42
N LEU A 93 -6.11 10.85 3.42
CA LEU A 93 -4.81 10.92 2.74
C LEU A 93 -4.91 11.81 1.50
N ASN A 94 -3.80 12.47 1.14
CA ASN A 94 -3.65 13.16 -0.13
C ASN A 94 -3.39 12.18 -1.27
N ARG A 95 -2.66 11.08 -0.98
CA ARG A 95 -2.31 10.03 -1.94
C ARG A 95 -2.21 8.66 -1.25
N LEU A 96 -2.60 7.63 -1.98
CA LEU A 96 -2.48 6.24 -1.55
C LEU A 96 -1.70 5.42 -2.58
N VAL A 97 -0.74 4.62 -2.13
CA VAL A 97 -0.02 3.64 -2.96
C VAL A 97 -0.25 2.24 -2.40
N CYS A 98 -0.69 1.33 -3.25
CA CYS A 98 -0.93 -0.08 -2.93
C CYS A 98 -0.05 -0.98 -3.78
N ILE A 99 0.92 -1.65 -3.16
CA ILE A 99 1.88 -2.55 -3.81
C ILE A 99 1.45 -3.99 -3.58
N SER A 100 1.28 -4.76 -4.65
CA SER A 100 0.87 -6.18 -4.61
C SER A 100 -0.35 -6.46 -3.72
N SER A 101 -1.27 -5.52 -3.61
CA SER A 101 -2.42 -5.60 -2.71
C SER A 101 -3.55 -6.40 -3.36
N THR A 102 -3.34 -7.69 -3.50
CA THR A 102 -4.21 -8.60 -4.29
C THR A 102 -5.65 -8.68 -3.80
N ARG A 103 -5.90 -8.40 -2.49
CA ARG A 103 -7.25 -8.34 -1.93
C ARG A 103 -8.09 -7.20 -2.51
N LEU A 104 -7.47 -6.22 -3.19
CA LEU A 104 -8.21 -5.16 -3.89
C LEU A 104 -9.10 -5.68 -5.02
N ARG A 105 -8.87 -6.93 -5.50
CA ARG A 105 -9.77 -7.58 -6.45
C ARG A 105 -11.22 -7.72 -5.94
N ASP A 106 -11.40 -7.67 -4.62
CA ASP A 106 -12.69 -7.78 -3.95
C ASP A 106 -13.30 -6.40 -3.61
N GLU A 107 -12.60 -5.30 -3.95
CA GLU A 107 -13.02 -3.93 -3.66
C GLU A 107 -13.49 -3.21 -4.95
N ASP A 108 -14.36 -2.22 -4.80
CA ASP A 108 -14.78 -1.35 -5.90
C ASP A 108 -13.73 -0.26 -6.17
N PRO A 109 -13.04 -0.29 -7.33
CA PRO A 109 -12.03 0.72 -7.67
C PRO A 109 -12.62 2.11 -7.90
N HIS A 110 -13.90 2.22 -8.22
CA HIS A 110 -14.59 3.50 -8.44
C HIS A 110 -14.95 4.20 -7.12
N ALA A 111 -14.97 3.47 -6.01
CA ALA A 111 -15.28 4.02 -4.70
C ALA A 111 -14.11 4.80 -4.07
N MET A 112 -12.87 4.70 -4.62
CA MET A 112 -11.70 5.39 -4.08
C MET A 112 -11.83 6.91 -4.28
N PRO A 113 -11.92 7.71 -3.19
CA PRO A 113 -12.20 9.14 -3.30
C PRO A 113 -10.96 10.01 -3.54
N ILE A 114 -9.76 9.44 -3.44
CA ILE A 114 -8.48 10.15 -3.53
C ILE A 114 -7.61 9.57 -4.66
N PRO A 115 -6.58 10.30 -5.15
CA PRO A 115 -5.59 9.75 -6.06
C PRO A 115 -4.93 8.52 -5.46
N ALA A 116 -4.96 7.41 -6.19
CA ALA A 116 -4.32 6.17 -5.76
C ALA A 116 -3.57 5.49 -6.91
N LEU A 117 -2.37 4.97 -6.58
CA LEU A 117 -1.55 4.16 -7.46
C LEU A 117 -1.60 2.70 -6.98
N THR A 118 -1.90 1.79 -7.89
CA THR A 118 -1.83 0.35 -7.63
C THR A 118 -0.77 -0.30 -8.51
N VAL A 119 0.10 -1.10 -7.92
CA VAL A 119 1.20 -1.77 -8.62
C VAL A 119 1.11 -3.26 -8.39
N PHE A 120 1.19 -4.04 -9.47
CA PHE A 120 1.16 -5.49 -9.44
C PHE A 120 2.22 -6.07 -10.38
N GLY A 121 2.75 -7.23 -10.05
CA GLY A 121 3.49 -8.06 -11.00
C GLY A 121 2.54 -8.78 -11.97
N ASP A 122 2.93 -8.92 -13.23
CA ASP A 122 2.09 -9.63 -14.22
C ASP A 122 2.07 -11.15 -14.00
N GLN A 123 3.06 -11.70 -13.26
CA GLN A 123 3.12 -13.10 -12.85
C GLN A 123 2.41 -13.37 -11.51
N ASP A 124 1.90 -12.34 -10.82
CA ASP A 124 1.08 -12.53 -9.62
C ASP A 124 -0.32 -13.02 -10.02
N ALA A 125 -0.55 -14.32 -9.91
CA ALA A 125 -1.82 -14.96 -10.26
C ALA A 125 -3.01 -14.49 -9.41
N SER A 126 -2.74 -13.88 -8.25
CA SER A 126 -3.77 -13.40 -7.32
C SER A 126 -4.14 -11.92 -7.54
N ARG A 127 -3.48 -11.22 -8.46
CA ARG A 127 -3.79 -9.81 -8.77
C ARG A 127 -5.23 -9.63 -9.28
N PRO A 128 -5.80 -8.43 -9.18
CA PRO A 128 -7.05 -8.10 -9.85
C PRO A 128 -7.02 -8.37 -11.36
N THR A 129 -8.17 -8.64 -11.94
CA THR A 129 -8.28 -8.83 -13.40
C THR A 129 -7.83 -7.60 -14.18
N PRO A 130 -7.42 -7.73 -15.45
CA PRO A 130 -7.03 -6.56 -16.26
C PRO A 130 -8.11 -5.48 -16.37
N SER A 131 -9.39 -5.85 -16.33
CA SER A 131 -10.52 -4.92 -16.37
C SER A 131 -10.80 -4.24 -15.04
N TRP A 132 -10.26 -4.75 -13.92
CA TRP A 132 -10.44 -4.10 -12.62
C TRP A 132 -9.83 -2.70 -12.63
N GLY A 133 -10.61 -1.71 -12.28
CA GLY A 133 -10.21 -0.30 -12.28
C GLY A 133 -10.27 0.40 -13.64
N GLU A 134 -10.74 -0.26 -14.71
CA GLU A 134 -11.02 0.43 -15.97
C GLU A 134 -12.07 1.53 -15.78
N GLY A 135 -11.81 2.73 -16.31
CA GLY A 135 -12.69 3.88 -16.16
C GLY A 135 -12.70 4.53 -14.77
N SER A 136 -11.95 3.98 -13.80
CA SER A 136 -11.72 4.62 -12.50
C SER A 136 -10.63 5.71 -12.58
N ARG A 137 -10.41 6.43 -11.47
CA ARG A 137 -9.36 7.44 -11.35
C ARG A 137 -8.02 6.87 -10.87
N LEU A 138 -7.90 5.55 -10.80
CA LEU A 138 -6.69 4.89 -10.32
C LEU A 138 -5.59 4.96 -11.36
N GLU A 139 -4.37 5.28 -10.93
CA GLU A 139 -3.17 4.96 -11.68
C GLU A 139 -2.81 3.48 -11.46
N ARG A 140 -2.47 2.78 -12.51
CA ARG A 140 -2.16 1.35 -12.45
C ARG A 140 -0.86 1.06 -13.14
N LEU A 141 0.04 0.37 -12.46
CA LEU A 141 1.29 -0.13 -13.01
C LEU A 141 1.29 -1.66 -12.96
N LEU A 142 1.53 -2.28 -14.10
CA LEU A 142 1.77 -3.71 -14.22
C LEU A 142 3.22 -3.94 -14.60
N LEU A 143 3.98 -4.63 -13.75
CA LEU A 143 5.41 -4.87 -13.93
C LEU A 143 5.63 -6.19 -14.66
N PRO A 144 6.24 -6.19 -15.86
CA PRO A 144 6.47 -7.39 -16.63
C PRO A 144 7.43 -8.36 -15.93
N GLY A 145 7.07 -9.65 -15.90
CA GLY A 145 7.88 -10.71 -15.29
C GLY A 145 7.96 -10.68 -13.77
N ALA A 146 7.30 -9.72 -13.12
CA ALA A 146 7.33 -9.62 -11.66
C ALA A 146 6.32 -10.54 -11.01
N GLU A 147 6.72 -11.16 -9.91
CA GLU A 147 5.86 -11.93 -9.01
C GLU A 147 5.29 -11.06 -7.88
N HIS A 148 4.51 -11.66 -6.98
CA HIS A 148 3.89 -10.98 -5.84
C HIS A 148 4.89 -10.21 -4.97
N ALA A 149 6.03 -10.80 -4.65
CA ALA A 149 7.00 -10.28 -3.68
C ALA A 149 8.12 -9.42 -4.31
N PHE A 150 7.94 -8.87 -5.51
CA PHE A 150 8.97 -8.07 -6.21
C PHE A 150 9.51 -6.87 -5.39
N TYR A 151 8.78 -6.45 -4.36
CA TYR A 151 9.15 -5.32 -3.50
C TYR A 151 10.15 -5.70 -2.40
N VAL A 152 10.52 -6.97 -2.26
CA VAL A 152 11.40 -7.46 -1.19
C VAL A 152 12.88 -7.22 -1.52
N GLU A 153 13.25 -7.30 -2.80
CA GLU A 153 14.62 -7.13 -3.28
C GLU A 153 14.72 -5.95 -4.24
N ARG A 154 15.84 -5.24 -4.22
CA ARG A 154 16.10 -4.11 -5.14
C ARG A 154 16.60 -4.60 -6.49
N ASP A 155 15.72 -5.19 -7.26
CA ASP A 155 15.95 -5.58 -8.65
C ASP A 155 15.46 -4.52 -9.66
N ALA A 156 15.43 -4.86 -10.95
CA ALA A 156 14.94 -3.97 -12.01
C ALA A 156 13.45 -3.61 -11.84
N ASN A 157 12.63 -4.54 -11.37
CA ASN A 157 11.21 -4.29 -11.12
C ASN A 157 11.01 -3.34 -9.94
N TRP A 158 11.80 -3.53 -8.88
CA TRP A 158 11.83 -2.61 -7.75
C TRP A 158 12.19 -1.19 -8.19
N LEU A 159 13.26 -1.02 -9.00
CA LEU A 159 13.70 0.28 -9.50
C LEU A 159 12.62 0.96 -10.34
N THR A 160 12.01 0.23 -11.27
CA THR A 160 10.91 0.74 -12.11
C THR A 160 9.73 1.19 -11.26
N CYS A 161 9.32 0.38 -10.28
CA CYS A 161 8.24 0.72 -9.37
C CYS A 161 8.58 1.97 -8.56
N HIS A 162 9.80 2.06 -8.03
CA HIS A 162 10.27 3.20 -7.23
C HIS A 162 10.23 4.51 -8.02
N GLU A 163 10.69 4.53 -9.27
CA GLU A 163 10.63 5.72 -10.13
C GLU A 163 9.20 6.20 -10.37
N VAL A 164 8.29 5.28 -10.71
CA VAL A 164 6.88 5.61 -10.92
C VAL A 164 6.23 6.12 -9.63
N LEU A 165 6.51 5.45 -8.50
CA LEU A 165 6.01 5.85 -7.20
C LEU A 165 6.48 7.26 -6.82
N LEU A 166 7.76 7.57 -6.99
CA LEU A 166 8.29 8.91 -6.73
C LEU A 166 7.65 9.97 -7.63
N SER A 167 7.41 9.64 -8.90
CA SER A 167 6.68 10.53 -9.82
C SER A 167 5.26 10.77 -9.35
N PHE A 168 4.55 9.72 -8.95
CA PHE A 168 3.19 9.80 -8.42
C PHE A 168 3.11 10.62 -7.13
N LEU A 169 4.11 10.53 -6.25
CA LEU A 169 4.12 11.23 -4.96
C LEU A 169 4.57 12.69 -5.05
N ARG A 170 5.12 13.15 -6.18
CA ARG A 170 5.49 14.56 -6.33
C ARG A 170 4.22 15.41 -6.30
N PRO A 171 4.20 16.51 -5.51
CA PRO A 171 3.08 17.45 -5.54
C PRO A 171 2.93 18.04 -6.95
N CYS A 172 1.71 18.12 -7.45
CA CYS A 172 1.41 18.86 -8.69
C CYS A 172 1.59 20.38 -8.53
N ASP A 173 1.98 20.87 -7.35
CA ASP A 173 1.98 22.29 -6.96
C ASP A 173 3.31 22.72 -6.33
N ILE A 174 4.45 22.29 -6.87
CA ILE A 174 5.69 23.05 -6.68
C ILE A 174 6.06 23.58 -8.06
N GLU A 175 5.31 24.58 -8.50
CA GLU A 175 5.84 25.53 -9.47
C GLU A 175 6.98 26.30 -8.80
N ALA A 176 8.10 26.36 -9.52
CA ALA A 176 9.37 26.95 -9.17
C ALA A 176 9.27 28.43 -8.72
#